data_fd2ae5efe606ee9bc225ce19d16f2094
#
_entry.id   fd2ae5efe606ee9bc225ce19d16f2094
#
_cell.length_a   1.000
_cell.length_b   1.000
_cell.length_c   1.000
_cell.angle_alpha   90.00
_cell.angle_beta   90.00
_cell.angle_gamma   90.00
#
_symmetry.space_group_name_H-M   'P 1'
#
loop_
_entity.id
_entity.type
_entity.pdbx_description
1 polymer ?
#
loop_
_entity_poly.entity_id
_entity_poly.type
_entity_poly.pdbx_seq_one_letter_code
_entity_poly.pdbx_strand_id
1 'polypeptide(L)'
;AGTGDFRVRGARVDRALMPVPEAAPVLLLSHDPDAFPSVPASVSLTLAGHTHGGQVGVPLVRRPFVPSHYGERYVAGHVEEDGRHLYVSSGVGTSGMPVRVAAATALIEISPA
;
A
#
# COMPACT_ATOMS: atom_id res chain seq x y z
N ALA A 1 -1.09 -13.50 2.49
CA ALA A 1 0.16 -13.18 3.22
C ALA A 1 0.10 -11.77 3.79
N GLY A 2 0.89 -11.47 4.81
CA GLY A 2 0.93 -10.15 5.43
C GLY A 2 2.33 -9.80 5.92
N THR A 3 2.68 -8.51 5.87
CA THR A 3 3.95 -7.98 6.36
C THR A 3 3.74 -7.10 7.59
N GLY A 4 4.80 -6.93 8.38
CA GLY A 4 4.84 -5.93 9.44
C GLY A 4 5.04 -4.51 8.90
N ASP A 5 5.03 -3.54 9.82
CA ASP A 5 5.32 -2.15 9.53
C ASP A 5 6.77 -1.98 9.04
N PHE A 6 6.93 -1.36 7.89
CA PHE A 6 8.23 -1.14 7.24
C PHE A 6 9.17 -0.28 8.09
N ARG A 7 8.65 0.72 8.79
CA ARG A 7 9.43 1.68 9.60
C ARG A 7 9.90 1.12 10.93
N VAL A 8 9.11 0.20 11.52
CA VAL A 8 9.38 -0.32 12.87
C VAL A 8 10.23 -1.59 12.82
N ARG A 9 9.93 -2.51 11.90
CA ARG A 9 10.59 -3.83 11.83
C ARG A 9 11.04 -4.24 10.43
N GLY A 10 10.89 -3.37 9.44
CA GLY A 10 11.06 -3.70 8.02
C GLY A 10 9.96 -4.64 7.52
N ALA A 11 9.41 -4.34 6.37
CA ALA A 11 8.49 -5.26 5.72
C ALA A 11 9.29 -6.44 5.16
N ARG A 12 9.11 -7.61 5.75
CA ARG A 12 9.79 -8.85 5.33
C ARG A 12 8.88 -9.61 4.36
N VAL A 13 8.78 -9.09 3.14
CA VAL A 13 7.98 -9.71 2.07
C VAL A 13 8.43 -11.16 1.81
N ASP A 14 9.74 -11.39 1.78
CA ASP A 14 10.35 -12.71 1.66
C ASP A 14 9.82 -13.71 2.70
N ARG A 15 9.78 -13.28 3.96
CA ARG A 15 9.28 -14.12 5.06
C ARG A 15 7.79 -14.36 5.00
N ALA A 16 7.01 -13.35 4.60
CA ALA A 16 5.56 -13.47 4.49
C ALA A 16 5.16 -14.46 3.39
N LEU A 17 5.96 -14.56 2.33
CA LEU A 17 5.70 -15.45 1.19
C LEU A 17 6.27 -16.86 1.39
N MET A 18 7.24 -17.06 2.29
CA MET A 18 7.90 -18.35 2.49
C MET A 18 6.94 -19.56 2.68
N PRO A 19 5.84 -19.46 3.45
CA PRO A 19 4.91 -20.58 3.63
C PRO A 19 3.90 -20.74 2.48
N VAL A 20 3.95 -19.89 1.46
CA VAL A 20 2.94 -19.89 0.39
C VAL A 20 3.39 -20.83 -0.73
N PRO A 21 2.55 -21.79 -1.18
CA PRO A 21 2.86 -22.63 -2.33
C PRO A 21 3.08 -21.80 -3.60
N GLU A 22 4.06 -22.18 -4.41
CA GLU A 22 4.48 -21.41 -5.60
C GLU A 22 3.35 -21.16 -6.61
N ALA A 23 2.43 -22.10 -6.77
CA ALA A 23 1.30 -21.99 -7.69
C ALA A 23 0.05 -21.32 -7.10
N ALA A 24 0.07 -20.90 -5.83
CA ALA A 24 -1.09 -20.32 -5.19
C ALA A 24 -1.24 -18.83 -5.59
N PRO A 25 -2.47 -18.35 -5.87
CA PRO A 25 -2.73 -16.92 -6.01
C PRO A 25 -2.50 -16.22 -4.67
N VAL A 26 -1.77 -15.10 -4.69
CA VAL A 26 -1.35 -14.40 -3.48
C VAL A 26 -1.93 -13.00 -3.41
N LEU A 27 -2.66 -12.72 -2.35
CA LEU A 27 -2.93 -11.36 -1.88
C LEU A 27 -1.96 -11.03 -0.75
N LEU A 28 -1.20 -9.96 -0.91
CA LEU A 28 -0.28 -9.47 0.11
C LEU A 28 -0.88 -8.26 0.83
N LEU A 29 -0.96 -8.35 2.15
CA LEU A 29 -1.35 -7.22 2.99
C LEU A 29 -0.10 -6.57 3.55
N SER A 30 0.09 -5.29 3.27
CA SER A 30 1.19 -4.48 3.82
C SER A 30 0.62 -3.24 4.51
N HIS A 31 1.18 -2.86 5.65
CA HIS A 31 0.80 -1.60 6.27
C HIS A 31 1.28 -0.43 5.40
N ASP A 32 2.54 -0.46 4.99
CA ASP A 32 3.22 0.60 4.26
C ASP A 32 3.40 0.22 2.78
N PRO A 33 3.00 1.08 1.83
CA PRO A 33 3.19 0.83 0.41
C PRO A 33 4.66 0.86 -0.03
N ASP A 34 5.55 1.42 0.77
CA ASP A 34 6.99 1.47 0.50
C ASP A 34 7.64 0.07 0.40
N ALA A 35 6.94 -0.97 0.85
CA ALA A 35 7.33 -2.35 0.64
C ALA A 35 7.16 -2.84 -0.81
N PHE A 36 6.33 -2.16 -1.63
CA PHE A 36 5.94 -2.61 -2.96
C PHE A 36 7.09 -2.85 -3.94
N PRO A 37 8.17 -2.05 -3.97
CA PRO A 37 9.31 -2.33 -4.85
C PRO A 37 9.97 -3.70 -4.63
N SER A 38 9.85 -4.26 -3.42
CA SER A 38 10.40 -5.58 -3.08
C SER A 38 9.40 -6.75 -3.26
N VAL A 39 8.17 -6.46 -3.70
CA VAL A 39 7.15 -7.48 -3.93
C VAL A 39 7.42 -8.21 -5.25
N PRO A 40 7.51 -9.55 -5.26
CA PRO A 40 7.74 -10.30 -6.49
C PRO A 40 6.48 -10.37 -7.38
N ALA A 41 6.69 -10.67 -8.67
CA ALA A 41 5.62 -10.79 -9.65
C ALA A 41 4.63 -11.96 -9.37
N SER A 42 4.99 -12.89 -8.49
CA SER A 42 4.09 -13.96 -8.05
C SER A 42 2.95 -13.48 -7.15
N VAL A 43 3.02 -12.27 -6.65
CA VAL A 43 1.92 -11.65 -5.87
C VAL A 43 0.91 -11.03 -6.82
N SER A 44 -0.31 -11.52 -6.78
CA SER A 44 -1.40 -11.08 -7.66
C SER A 44 -1.85 -9.64 -7.37
N LEU A 45 -1.90 -9.27 -6.10
CA LEU A 45 -2.28 -7.92 -5.66
C LEU A 45 -1.68 -7.63 -4.29
N THR A 46 -1.12 -6.45 -4.12
CA THR A 46 -0.73 -5.89 -2.83
C THR A 46 -1.76 -4.85 -2.37
N LEU A 47 -2.20 -4.97 -1.13
CA LEU A 47 -3.08 -3.99 -0.48
C LEU A 47 -2.29 -3.28 0.61
N ALA A 48 -2.26 -1.94 0.57
CA ALA A 48 -1.56 -1.12 1.56
C ALA A 48 -2.40 0.07 2.04
N GLY A 49 -1.95 0.71 3.11
CA GLY A 49 -2.55 1.91 3.69
C GLY A 49 -1.50 2.93 4.09
N HIS A 50 -1.47 3.34 5.35
CA HIS A 50 -0.48 4.18 6.01
C HIS A 50 -0.40 5.65 5.54
N THR A 51 -0.44 5.90 4.25
CA THR A 51 -0.23 7.24 3.65
C THR A 51 -1.34 8.23 3.93
N HIS A 52 -2.50 7.76 4.40
CA HIS A 52 -3.71 8.56 4.62
C HIS A 52 -4.14 9.39 3.39
N GLY A 53 -3.73 8.98 2.18
CA GLY A 53 -3.97 9.73 0.95
C GLY A 53 -3.30 11.11 0.92
N GLY A 54 -2.25 11.31 1.73
CA GLY A 54 -1.62 12.61 1.95
C GLY A 54 -2.46 13.55 2.81
N GLN A 55 -3.44 13.03 3.52
CA GLN A 55 -4.38 13.60 4.50
C GLN A 55 -5.00 14.98 4.12
N VAL A 56 -4.20 15.98 3.74
CA VAL A 56 -4.66 17.34 3.39
C VAL A 56 -5.14 17.44 1.93
N GLY A 57 -4.83 16.48 1.08
CA GLY A 57 -5.45 16.31 -0.25
C GLY A 57 -5.13 17.36 -1.32
N VAL A 58 -4.49 18.47 -0.98
CA VAL A 58 -4.13 19.53 -1.96
C VAL A 58 -2.80 19.17 -2.63
N PRO A 59 -2.75 18.94 -3.96
CA PRO A 59 -1.56 18.42 -4.64
C PRO A 59 -0.28 19.20 -4.37
N LEU A 60 -0.36 20.52 -4.29
CA LEU A 60 0.80 21.40 -4.12
C LEU A 60 1.41 21.36 -2.72
N VAL A 61 0.63 21.01 -1.68
CA VAL A 61 1.08 20.96 -0.27
C VAL A 61 1.08 19.55 0.31
N ARG A 62 0.76 18.54 -0.50
CA ARG A 62 0.64 17.14 -0.06
C ARG A 62 1.99 16.53 0.33
N ARG A 63 3.05 16.82 -0.41
CA ARG A 63 4.38 16.17 -0.25
C ARG A 63 4.90 16.08 1.18
N PRO A 64 4.92 17.15 1.99
CA PRO A 64 5.46 17.07 3.35
C PRO A 64 4.60 16.23 4.30
N PHE A 65 3.36 15.89 3.90
CA PHE A 65 2.41 15.13 4.72
C PHE A 65 2.25 13.67 4.30
N VAL A 66 2.97 13.22 3.26
CA VAL A 66 2.95 11.81 2.84
C VAL A 66 4.06 11.06 3.57
N PRO A 67 3.73 10.13 4.46
CA PRO A 67 4.72 9.35 5.20
C PRO A 67 5.30 8.20 4.36
N SER A 68 5.85 8.51 3.17
CA SER A 68 6.44 7.54 2.25
C SER A 68 7.83 8.00 1.81
N HIS A 69 8.77 7.05 1.63
CA HIS A 69 10.08 7.29 1.05
C HIS A 69 10.00 7.62 -0.46
N TYR A 70 8.91 7.23 -1.12
CA TYR A 70 8.68 7.45 -2.54
C TYR A 70 7.79 8.68 -2.82
N GLY A 71 7.55 9.52 -1.81
CA GLY A 71 6.73 10.73 -1.94
C GLY A 71 5.30 10.39 -2.36
N GLU A 72 4.83 11.01 -3.45
CA GLU A 72 3.45 10.82 -3.92
C GLU A 72 3.23 9.57 -4.79
N ARG A 73 4.28 8.80 -5.10
CA ARG A 73 4.19 7.64 -6.00
C ARG A 73 3.19 6.60 -5.54
N TYR A 74 3.11 6.36 -4.24
CA TYR A 74 2.23 5.37 -3.62
C TYR A 74 1.27 6.01 -2.62
N VAL A 75 0.73 7.18 -2.94
CA VAL A 75 -0.06 7.94 -1.97
C VAL A 75 -1.47 7.40 -1.80
N ALA A 76 -2.13 6.99 -2.85
CA ALA A 76 -3.46 6.38 -2.84
C ALA A 76 -3.85 5.82 -4.21
N GLY A 77 -4.79 4.88 -4.22
CA GLY A 77 -5.36 4.30 -5.43
C GLY A 77 -4.59 3.12 -5.99
N HIS A 78 -4.91 2.77 -7.24
CA HIS A 78 -4.28 1.65 -7.94
C HIS A 78 -3.00 2.09 -8.64
N VAL A 79 -1.96 1.32 -8.44
CA VAL A 79 -0.65 1.45 -9.10
C VAL A 79 -0.29 0.13 -9.76
N GLU A 80 0.15 0.19 -11.00
CA GLU A 80 0.68 -0.95 -11.74
C GLU A 80 2.11 -0.66 -12.17
N GLU A 81 3.02 -1.56 -11.82
CA GLU A 81 4.44 -1.48 -12.16
C GLU A 81 4.99 -2.86 -12.49
N ASP A 82 5.56 -3.02 -13.66
CA ASP A 82 6.15 -4.29 -14.13
C ASP A 82 5.20 -5.50 -13.99
N GLY A 83 3.92 -5.31 -14.31
CA GLY A 83 2.88 -6.32 -14.18
C GLY A 83 2.47 -6.67 -12.74
N ARG A 84 2.95 -5.92 -11.75
CA ARG A 84 2.58 -6.04 -10.34
C ARG A 84 1.54 -4.98 -9.99
N HIS A 85 0.56 -5.37 -9.19
CA HIS A 85 -0.55 -4.50 -8.79
C HIS A 85 -0.48 -4.15 -7.31
N LEU A 86 -0.62 -2.86 -7.01
CA LEU A 86 -0.74 -2.30 -5.67
C LEU A 86 -2.01 -1.47 -5.58
N TYR A 87 -2.78 -1.63 -4.53
CA TYR A 87 -3.83 -0.69 -4.16
C TYR A 87 -3.53 -0.08 -2.80
N VAL A 88 -3.47 1.25 -2.75
CA VAL A 88 -3.24 2.00 -1.53
C VAL A 88 -4.53 2.65 -1.07
N SER A 89 -5.03 2.21 0.08
CA SER A 89 -6.20 2.80 0.72
C SER A 89 -5.83 4.11 1.42
N SER A 90 -6.59 5.16 1.15
CA SER A 90 -6.47 6.40 1.92
C SER A 90 -7.05 6.28 3.33
N GLY A 91 -7.88 5.26 3.59
CA GLY A 91 -8.49 5.02 4.89
C GLY A 91 -9.48 6.10 5.31
N VAL A 92 -9.91 6.05 6.57
CA VAL A 92 -10.88 6.98 7.17
C VAL A 92 -10.33 7.75 8.37
N GLY A 93 -9.17 7.38 8.88
CA GLY A 93 -8.51 7.99 10.03
C GLY A 93 -7.66 9.21 9.70
N THR A 94 -7.14 9.84 10.74
CA THR A 94 -6.16 10.93 10.67
C THR A 94 -4.88 10.56 11.43
N SER A 95 -3.76 11.18 11.07
CA SER A 95 -2.49 11.02 11.79
C SER A 95 -1.79 12.38 11.92
N GLY A 96 -1.36 12.70 13.14
CA GLY A 96 -0.67 13.95 13.46
C GLY A 96 -1.60 15.16 13.56
N MET A 97 -2.30 15.54 12.50
CA MET A 97 -3.27 16.62 12.50
C MET A 97 -4.72 16.08 12.51
N PRO A 98 -5.64 16.67 13.27
CA PRO A 98 -7.04 16.22 13.33
C PRO A 98 -7.88 16.70 12.13
N VAL A 99 -7.25 17.00 11.01
CA VAL A 99 -7.90 17.52 9.79
C VAL A 99 -7.64 16.57 8.63
N ARG A 100 -8.69 16.28 7.87
CA ARG A 100 -8.64 15.47 6.65
C ARG A 100 -9.56 16.06 5.58
N VAL A 101 -9.07 16.16 4.35
CA VAL A 101 -9.86 16.69 3.21
C VAL A 101 -10.78 15.62 2.63
N ALA A 102 -10.29 14.38 2.53
CA ALA A 102 -11.07 13.27 2.00
C ALA A 102 -10.79 11.97 2.76
N ALA A 103 -11.83 11.21 3.00
CA ALA A 103 -11.75 9.83 3.46
C ALA A 103 -12.43 8.93 2.43
N ALA A 104 -11.86 7.78 2.16
CA ALA A 104 -12.43 6.85 1.20
C ALA A 104 -12.32 5.40 1.67
N THR A 105 -13.37 4.66 1.40
CA THR A 105 -13.36 3.20 1.34
C THR A 105 -13.38 2.77 -0.11
N ALA A 106 -12.87 1.59 -0.41
CA ALA A 106 -12.87 1.04 -1.75
C ALA A 106 -13.43 -0.38 -1.75
N LEU A 107 -14.18 -0.69 -2.80
CA LEU A 107 -14.52 -2.05 -3.17
C LEU A 107 -13.56 -2.48 -4.29
N ILE A 108 -12.86 -3.58 -4.07
CA ILE A 108 -11.94 -4.15 -5.05
C ILE A 108 -12.49 -5.51 -5.46
N GLU A 109 -12.80 -5.64 -6.74
CA GLU A 109 -13.19 -6.91 -7.33
C GLU A 109 -11.95 -7.56 -7.97
N ILE A 110 -11.72 -8.83 -7.64
CA ILE A 110 -10.64 -9.62 -8.20
C ILE A 110 -11.27 -10.75 -8.98
N SER A 111 -11.10 -10.72 -10.30
CA SER A 111 -11.62 -11.72 -11.21
C SER A 111 -10.50 -12.64 -11.71
N PRO A 112 -10.78 -13.92 -11.98
CA PRO A 112 -9.84 -14.78 -12.68
C PRO A 112 -9.50 -14.21 -14.05
N ALA A 113 -8.25 -14.35 -14.41
CA ALA A 113 -7.80 -13.98 -15.76
C ALA A 113 -8.36 -14.92 -16.82
#